data_e65ef0f095043a594912bdceb5cee234
#
_entry.id   e65ef0f095043a594912bdceb5cee234
#
_cell.length_a   1.000
_cell.length_b   1.000
_cell.length_c   1.000
_cell.angle_alpha   90.00
_cell.angle_beta   90.00
_cell.angle_gamma   90.00
#
_symmetry.space_group_name_H-M   'P 1'
#
loop_
_entity.id
_entity.type
_entity.pdbx_description
1 polymer ?
#
loop_
_entity_poly.entity_id
_entity_poly.type
_entity_poly.pdbx_seq_one_letter_code
_entity_poly.pdbx_strand_id
1 'polypeptide(L)'
;MNNNNKTSEFDELQENLNRIDLLTKRLVLSLANKNNDPDYAKPNQELYYKAASKYFSEMLSNPSRLIENQVKFYKSTLQIWSDAQKDFLNQTENKADVSDRRFKESTWENNPYFKMIKNQYITSSNIIEETVNSIEGLSKPDKKQISFFTKQMVDFFSPTNFLGTNPEAIKEAIDTKGKSLVDGLENLVNDLEKNDGELNVSLTDDDAFEVGKNIAQSKGSVIFQNELFNLFIMNLYQKNVIRYPYYCLLY
;
A
#
# COMPACT_ATOMS: atom_id res chain seq x y z
N MET A 1 -18.26 -9.56 -42.03
CA MET A 1 -18.77 -8.87 -40.81
C MET A 1 -17.71 -8.55 -39.76
N ASN A 2 -16.40 -8.79 -40.00
CA ASN A 2 -15.37 -8.63 -38.96
C ASN A 2 -14.53 -7.33 -38.97
N ASN A 3 -14.71 -6.43 -39.97
CA ASN A 3 -13.85 -5.24 -40.01
C ASN A 3 -14.38 -4.04 -39.20
N ASN A 4 -15.69 -3.92 -39.03
CA ASN A 4 -16.27 -2.80 -38.28
C ASN A 4 -16.04 -2.90 -36.77
N ASN A 5 -15.95 -4.11 -36.20
CA ASN A 5 -15.66 -4.30 -34.77
C ASN A 5 -14.21 -3.94 -34.42
N LYS A 6 -13.25 -4.28 -35.30
CA LYS A 6 -11.83 -3.97 -35.05
C LYS A 6 -11.53 -2.47 -35.10
N THR A 7 -12.20 -1.72 -36.00
CA THR A 7 -12.07 -0.26 -36.08
C THR A 7 -12.62 0.40 -34.83
N SER A 8 -13.80 -0.01 -34.37
CA SER A 8 -14.40 0.47 -33.11
C SER A 8 -13.56 0.20 -31.89
N GLU A 9 -12.92 -0.97 -31.80
CA GLU A 9 -12.04 -1.34 -30.67
C GLU A 9 -10.74 -0.54 -30.65
N PHE A 10 -10.20 -0.24 -31.83
CA PHE A 10 -9.01 0.59 -31.95
C PHE A 10 -9.30 2.06 -31.60
N ASP A 11 -10.44 2.56 -32.01
CA ASP A 11 -10.89 3.93 -31.72
C ASP A 11 -11.11 4.12 -30.22
N GLU A 12 -11.72 3.13 -29.52
CA GLU A 12 -11.92 3.15 -28.08
C GLU A 12 -10.57 3.14 -27.30
N LEU A 13 -9.63 2.32 -27.73
CA LEU A 13 -8.28 2.31 -27.13
C LEU A 13 -7.57 3.65 -27.35
N GLN A 14 -7.67 4.22 -28.56
CA GLN A 14 -7.06 5.52 -28.87
C GLN A 14 -7.67 6.65 -28.04
N GLU A 15 -8.99 6.63 -27.82
CA GLU A 15 -9.66 7.60 -26.96
C GLU A 15 -9.18 7.48 -25.51
N ASN A 16 -9.08 6.26 -24.96
CA ASN A 16 -8.56 6.02 -23.63
C ASN A 16 -7.10 6.49 -23.47
N LEU A 17 -6.24 6.26 -24.46
CA LEU A 17 -4.86 6.75 -24.45
C LEU A 17 -4.78 8.29 -24.44
N ASN A 18 -5.61 8.95 -25.25
CA ASN A 18 -5.68 10.42 -25.27
C ASN A 18 -6.17 10.98 -23.92
N ARG A 19 -7.12 10.30 -23.29
CA ARG A 19 -7.64 10.67 -21.97
C ARG A 19 -6.59 10.51 -20.88
N ILE A 20 -5.80 9.44 -20.91
CA ILE A 20 -4.65 9.23 -20.01
C ILE A 20 -3.63 10.37 -20.15
N ASP A 21 -3.30 10.80 -21.37
CA ASP A 21 -2.36 11.92 -21.59
C ASP A 21 -2.88 13.23 -20.97
N LEU A 22 -4.17 13.53 -21.15
CA LEU A 22 -4.80 14.71 -20.56
C LEU A 22 -4.79 14.65 -19.03
N LEU A 23 -5.16 13.51 -18.44
CA LEU A 23 -5.20 13.30 -16.99
C LEU A 23 -3.80 13.35 -16.39
N THR A 24 -2.79 12.82 -17.09
CA THR A 24 -1.39 12.90 -16.65
C THR A 24 -0.91 14.35 -16.57
N LYS A 25 -1.29 15.20 -17.51
CA LYS A 25 -0.99 16.65 -17.48
C LYS A 25 -1.65 17.33 -16.28
N ARG A 26 -2.91 17.01 -15.99
CA ARG A 26 -3.63 17.52 -14.81
C ARG A 26 -2.96 17.06 -13.51
N LEU A 27 -2.56 15.78 -13.44
CA LEU A 27 -1.83 15.21 -12.31
C LEU A 27 -0.53 15.99 -12.01
N VAL A 28 0.27 16.25 -13.06
CA VAL A 28 1.52 17.01 -12.91
C VAL A 28 1.26 18.43 -12.40
N LEU A 29 0.22 19.10 -12.90
CA LEU A 29 -0.15 20.44 -12.45
C LEU A 29 -0.63 20.43 -10.99
N SER A 30 -1.45 19.47 -10.58
CA SER A 30 -1.93 19.34 -9.19
C SER A 30 -0.78 19.10 -8.22
N LEU A 31 0.18 18.24 -8.57
CA LEU A 31 1.39 18.00 -7.76
C LEU A 31 2.32 19.24 -7.70
N ALA A 32 2.40 20.01 -8.79
CA ALA A 32 3.22 21.24 -8.81
C ALA A 32 2.61 22.37 -7.96
N ASN A 33 1.30 22.38 -7.80
CA ASN A 33 0.58 23.37 -6.99
C ASN A 33 0.52 23.01 -5.50
N LYS A 34 1.10 21.88 -5.11
CA LYS A 34 1.12 21.45 -3.70
C LYS A 34 1.73 22.52 -2.82
N ASN A 35 0.93 23.08 -1.92
CA ASN A 35 1.42 23.93 -0.85
C ASN A 35 2.23 23.06 0.12
N ASN A 36 3.51 23.38 0.28
CA ASN A 36 4.39 22.73 1.26
C ASN A 36 4.00 23.18 2.67
N ASP A 37 2.92 22.62 3.20
CA ASP A 37 2.59 22.80 4.61
C ASP A 37 3.45 21.81 5.44
N PRO A 38 4.32 22.31 6.33
CA PRO A 38 5.28 21.45 7.04
C PRO A 38 4.68 20.65 8.19
N ASP A 39 3.38 20.76 8.45
CA ASP A 39 2.79 20.34 9.74
C ASP A 39 2.23 18.89 9.78
N TYR A 40 2.24 18.16 8.69
CA TYR A 40 1.93 16.72 8.76
C TYR A 40 3.17 15.91 9.13
N ALA A 41 3.02 15.05 10.13
CA ALA A 41 4.05 14.20 10.72
C ALA A 41 4.91 13.48 9.66
N LYS A 42 5.92 14.19 9.14
CA LYS A 42 7.01 13.54 8.39
C LYS A 42 7.61 12.49 9.30
N PRO A 43 7.88 11.27 8.80
CA PRO A 43 8.58 10.26 9.57
C PRO A 43 9.78 10.92 10.24
N ASN A 44 9.92 10.75 11.56
CA ASN A 44 10.96 11.43 12.33
C ASN A 44 12.34 11.10 11.74
N GLN A 45 12.86 12.01 10.90
CA GLN A 45 14.13 11.81 10.17
C GLN A 45 15.26 11.50 11.15
N GLU A 46 15.26 12.14 12.32
CA GLU A 46 16.26 11.92 13.38
C GLU A 46 16.26 10.45 13.84
N LEU A 47 15.09 9.82 13.95
CA LEU A 47 14.98 8.41 14.33
C LEU A 47 15.58 7.49 13.27
N TYR A 48 15.33 7.77 11.97
CA TYR A 48 15.95 7.00 10.88
C TYR A 48 17.47 7.18 10.85
N TYR A 49 17.99 8.39 11.03
CA TYR A 49 19.43 8.62 11.13
C TYR A 49 20.03 7.90 12.33
N LYS A 50 19.36 7.91 13.47
CA LYS A 50 19.79 7.19 14.67
C LYS A 50 19.81 5.67 14.44
N ALA A 51 18.77 5.11 13.79
CA ALA A 51 18.69 3.69 13.44
C ALA A 51 19.77 3.30 12.43
N ALA A 52 19.93 4.09 11.36
CA ALA A 52 20.95 3.87 10.36
C ALA A 52 22.36 3.92 10.96
N SER A 53 22.66 4.93 11.77
CA SER A 53 23.95 5.08 12.46
C SER A 53 24.25 3.87 13.35
N LYS A 54 23.26 3.39 14.12
CA LYS A 54 23.43 2.19 14.97
C LYS A 54 23.63 0.94 14.13
N TYR A 55 22.83 0.76 13.07
CA TYR A 55 22.99 -0.34 12.15
C TYR A 55 24.39 -0.38 11.52
N PHE A 56 24.88 0.76 11.01
CA PHE A 56 26.23 0.87 10.46
C PHE A 56 27.32 0.60 11.51
N SER A 57 27.13 1.09 12.73
CA SER A 57 28.04 0.83 13.84
C SER A 57 28.11 -0.68 14.17
N GLU A 58 26.97 -1.38 14.22
CA GLU A 58 26.93 -2.84 14.42
C GLU A 58 27.57 -3.59 13.24
N MET A 59 27.34 -3.15 12.01
CA MET A 59 27.97 -3.74 10.83
C MET A 59 29.50 -3.63 10.87
N LEU A 60 30.01 -2.47 11.28
CA LEU A 60 31.46 -2.27 11.45
C LEU A 60 32.03 -3.08 12.59
N SER A 61 31.23 -3.32 13.65
CA SER A 61 31.64 -4.12 14.81
C SER A 61 31.57 -5.64 14.55
N ASN A 62 30.66 -6.06 13.66
CA ASN A 62 30.42 -7.48 13.32
C ASN A 62 30.34 -7.69 11.80
N PRO A 63 31.46 -7.56 11.06
CA PRO A 63 31.44 -7.69 9.60
C PRO A 63 31.01 -9.08 9.09
N SER A 64 31.19 -10.14 9.89
CA SER A 64 30.72 -11.49 9.57
C SER A 64 29.20 -11.56 9.40
N ARG A 65 28.43 -10.85 10.22
CA ARG A 65 26.98 -10.80 10.15
C ARG A 65 26.46 -10.13 8.85
N LEU A 66 27.19 -9.11 8.39
CA LEU A 66 26.93 -8.50 7.07
C LEU A 66 27.13 -9.51 5.94
N ILE A 67 28.26 -10.22 5.98
CA ILE A 67 28.58 -11.23 4.96
C ILE A 67 27.54 -12.36 4.98
N GLU A 68 27.16 -12.84 6.16
CA GLU A 68 26.09 -13.85 6.29
C GLU A 68 24.76 -13.43 5.70
N ASN A 69 24.31 -12.21 5.98
CA ASN A 69 23.07 -11.65 5.41
C ASN A 69 23.17 -11.51 3.90
N GLN A 70 24.32 -11.05 3.39
CA GLN A 70 24.58 -10.92 1.98
C GLN A 70 24.56 -12.29 1.27
N VAL A 71 25.25 -13.29 1.86
CA VAL A 71 25.26 -14.66 1.36
C VAL A 71 23.86 -15.27 1.38
N LYS A 72 23.11 -15.07 2.46
CA LYS A 72 21.70 -15.51 2.58
C LYS A 72 20.84 -14.91 1.47
N PHE A 73 20.98 -13.61 1.23
CA PHE A 73 20.24 -12.92 0.16
C PHE A 73 20.58 -13.48 -1.22
N TYR A 74 21.87 -13.57 -1.56
CA TYR A 74 22.29 -14.11 -2.86
C TYR A 74 21.86 -15.56 -3.06
N LYS A 75 22.01 -16.41 -2.04
CA LYS A 75 21.58 -17.81 -2.11
C LYS A 75 20.09 -17.92 -2.36
N SER A 76 19.27 -17.14 -1.64
CA SER A 76 17.81 -17.12 -1.82
C SER A 76 17.42 -16.62 -3.20
N THR A 77 18.07 -15.56 -3.70
CA THR A 77 17.83 -15.03 -5.04
C THR A 77 18.19 -16.04 -6.14
N LEU A 78 19.32 -16.71 -6.01
CA LEU A 78 19.72 -17.78 -6.95
C LEU A 78 18.76 -18.96 -6.93
N GLN A 79 18.26 -19.33 -5.75
CA GLN A 79 17.26 -20.39 -5.61
C GLN A 79 15.95 -20.02 -6.30
N ILE A 80 15.43 -18.80 -6.06
CA ILE A 80 14.23 -18.28 -6.71
C ILE A 80 14.38 -18.30 -8.23
N TRP A 81 15.55 -17.91 -8.74
CA TRP A 81 15.85 -17.92 -10.18
C TRP A 81 15.89 -19.35 -10.75
N SER A 82 16.55 -20.27 -10.05
CA SER A 82 16.61 -21.68 -10.43
C SER A 82 15.21 -22.31 -10.45
N ASP A 83 14.38 -22.01 -9.46
CA ASP A 83 13.03 -22.54 -9.36
C ASP A 83 12.12 -21.94 -10.46
N ALA A 84 12.25 -20.65 -10.75
CA ALA A 84 11.55 -20.02 -11.88
C ALA A 84 11.92 -20.65 -13.23
N GLN A 85 13.20 -21.01 -13.44
CA GLN A 85 13.62 -21.72 -14.66
C GLN A 85 13.00 -23.12 -14.75
N LYS A 86 12.95 -23.86 -13.64
CA LYS A 86 12.31 -25.19 -13.59
C LYS A 86 10.81 -25.11 -13.86
N ASP A 87 10.12 -24.14 -13.24
CA ASP A 87 8.70 -23.94 -13.46
C ASP A 87 8.39 -23.57 -14.91
N PHE A 88 9.25 -22.74 -15.52
CA PHE A 88 9.11 -22.38 -16.94
C PHE A 88 9.23 -23.60 -17.88
N LEU A 89 10.13 -24.53 -17.55
CA LEU A 89 10.37 -25.72 -18.36
C LEU A 89 9.31 -26.81 -18.12
N ASN A 90 8.81 -26.96 -16.89
CA ASN A 90 8.00 -28.10 -16.48
C ASN A 90 6.51 -27.81 -16.39
N GLN A 91 6.06 -26.55 -16.51
CA GLN A 91 4.64 -26.10 -16.36
C GLN A 91 3.96 -26.74 -15.14
N THR A 92 4.66 -26.80 -14.01
CA THR A 92 4.14 -27.45 -12.80
C THR A 92 3.07 -26.56 -12.17
N GLU A 93 1.84 -27.05 -12.11
CA GLU A 93 0.79 -26.43 -11.29
C GLU A 93 1.15 -26.61 -9.82
N ASN A 94 1.56 -25.55 -9.16
CA ASN A 94 1.82 -25.54 -7.73
C ASN A 94 0.58 -25.05 -6.99
N LYS A 95 0.21 -25.75 -5.92
CA LYS A 95 -0.82 -25.27 -5.01
C LYS A 95 -0.28 -24.06 -4.25
N ALA A 96 -1.00 -22.94 -4.35
CA ALA A 96 -0.69 -21.71 -3.66
C ALA A 96 -0.76 -21.91 -2.15
N ASP A 97 0.32 -21.61 -1.46
CA ASP A 97 0.27 -21.25 -0.03
C ASP A 97 -0.09 -19.77 0.09
N VAL A 98 -1.39 -19.48 0.19
CA VAL A 98 -1.91 -18.11 0.18
C VAL A 98 -2.01 -17.59 1.60
N SER A 99 -0.89 -17.42 2.27
CA SER A 99 -0.85 -16.77 3.59
C SER A 99 -1.03 -15.25 3.48
N ASP A 100 -0.53 -14.63 2.41
CA ASP A 100 -0.66 -13.19 2.15
C ASP A 100 -1.81 -12.90 1.19
N ARG A 101 -2.80 -12.14 1.66
CA ARG A 101 -4.00 -11.77 0.91
C ARG A 101 -3.74 -11.01 -0.38
N ARG A 102 -2.61 -10.34 -0.49
CA ARG A 102 -2.21 -9.57 -1.68
C ARG A 102 -1.94 -10.45 -2.89
N PHE A 103 -1.55 -11.71 -2.69
CA PHE A 103 -1.15 -12.67 -3.71
C PHE A 103 -2.16 -13.80 -3.92
N LYS A 104 -3.47 -13.51 -3.78
CA LYS A 104 -4.54 -14.51 -3.91
C LYS A 104 -4.83 -14.94 -5.35
N GLU A 105 -4.58 -14.05 -6.30
CA GLU A 105 -4.85 -14.33 -7.71
C GLU A 105 -3.92 -15.44 -8.19
N SER A 106 -4.47 -16.42 -8.90
CA SER A 106 -3.78 -17.67 -9.27
C SER A 106 -2.56 -17.45 -10.17
N THR A 107 -2.49 -16.37 -10.93
CA THR A 107 -1.38 -16.03 -11.81
C THR A 107 -0.07 -15.81 -11.04
N TRP A 108 -0.16 -15.40 -9.76
CA TRP A 108 1.01 -15.30 -8.88
C TRP A 108 1.71 -16.65 -8.64
N GLU A 109 1.02 -17.75 -8.84
CA GLU A 109 1.57 -19.11 -8.69
C GLU A 109 1.80 -19.80 -10.03
N ASN A 110 0.88 -19.60 -10.98
CA ASN A 110 0.85 -20.35 -12.22
C ASN A 110 1.72 -19.72 -13.31
N ASN A 111 2.08 -18.44 -13.19
CA ASN A 111 2.98 -17.78 -14.13
C ASN A 111 4.38 -17.62 -13.53
N PRO A 112 5.43 -18.22 -14.13
CA PRO A 112 6.78 -18.19 -13.57
C PRO A 112 7.34 -16.78 -13.33
N TYR A 113 6.99 -15.80 -14.16
CA TYR A 113 7.43 -14.42 -14.02
C TYR A 113 6.84 -13.78 -12.76
N PHE A 114 5.52 -13.86 -12.58
CA PHE A 114 4.87 -13.28 -11.39
C PHE A 114 5.25 -14.03 -10.12
N LYS A 115 5.39 -15.34 -10.18
CA LYS A 115 5.86 -16.16 -9.06
C LYS A 115 7.27 -15.75 -8.63
N MET A 116 8.18 -15.52 -9.57
CA MET A 116 9.52 -15.04 -9.29
C MET A 116 9.49 -13.66 -8.61
N ILE A 117 8.72 -12.70 -9.13
CA ILE A 117 8.59 -11.36 -8.55
C ILE A 117 8.03 -11.43 -7.13
N LYS A 118 6.95 -12.20 -6.91
CA LYS A 118 6.37 -12.42 -5.59
C LYS A 118 7.40 -12.97 -4.60
N ASN A 119 8.08 -14.05 -4.97
CA ASN A 119 9.04 -14.71 -4.10
C ASN A 119 10.24 -13.81 -3.79
N GLN A 120 10.72 -13.05 -4.77
CA GLN A 120 11.79 -12.06 -4.57
C GLN A 120 11.35 -10.97 -3.58
N TYR A 121 10.13 -10.45 -3.74
CA TYR A 121 9.57 -9.46 -2.82
C TYR A 121 9.46 -10.01 -1.39
N ILE A 122 8.87 -11.19 -1.20
CA ILE A 122 8.71 -11.81 0.12
C ILE A 122 10.09 -12.04 0.79
N THR A 123 11.05 -12.57 0.02
CA THR A 123 12.40 -12.82 0.53
C THR A 123 13.09 -11.52 0.95
N SER A 124 13.02 -10.48 0.12
CA SER A 124 13.62 -9.17 0.42
C SER A 124 12.95 -8.53 1.65
N SER A 125 11.63 -8.60 1.73
CA SER A 125 10.84 -8.09 2.85
C SER A 125 11.25 -8.72 4.18
N ASN A 126 11.36 -10.05 4.21
CA ASN A 126 11.76 -10.79 5.41
C ASN A 126 13.20 -10.41 5.85
N ILE A 127 14.12 -10.27 4.91
CA ILE A 127 15.50 -9.88 5.21
C ILE A 127 15.55 -8.45 5.78
N ILE A 128 14.79 -7.52 5.21
CA ILE A 128 14.71 -6.13 5.70
C ILE A 128 14.12 -6.11 7.12
N GLU A 129 13.01 -6.83 7.36
CA GLU A 129 12.39 -6.89 8.68
C GLU A 129 13.30 -7.57 9.71
N GLU A 130 13.95 -8.69 9.39
CA GLU A 130 14.93 -9.34 10.23
C GLU A 130 16.10 -8.41 10.58
N THR A 131 16.59 -7.65 9.57
CA THR A 131 17.68 -6.69 9.75
C THR A 131 17.30 -5.59 10.75
N VAL A 132 16.14 -4.98 10.56
CA VAL A 132 15.63 -3.91 11.45
C VAL A 132 15.39 -4.45 12.88
N ASN A 133 14.82 -5.65 12.98
CA ASN A 133 14.57 -6.28 14.28
C ASN A 133 15.85 -6.69 15.02
N SER A 134 16.95 -6.85 14.30
CA SER A 134 18.26 -7.22 14.88
C SER A 134 19.06 -6.01 15.42
N ILE A 135 18.63 -4.77 15.12
CA ILE A 135 19.33 -3.57 15.60
C ILE A 135 19.29 -3.51 17.13
N GLU A 136 20.46 -3.47 17.74
CA GLU A 136 20.65 -3.35 19.18
C GLU A 136 20.80 -1.89 19.61
N GLY A 137 20.66 -1.65 20.93
CA GLY A 137 20.89 -0.32 21.52
C GLY A 137 19.82 0.73 21.20
N LEU A 138 18.69 0.35 20.58
CA LEU A 138 17.51 1.19 20.45
C LEU A 138 16.59 1.03 21.66
N SER A 139 15.91 2.11 22.06
CA SER A 139 14.83 2.02 23.05
C SER A 139 13.67 1.19 22.50
N LYS A 140 12.85 0.58 23.38
CA LYS A 140 11.67 -0.18 22.94
C LYS A 140 10.70 0.64 22.09
N PRO A 141 10.37 1.91 22.43
CA PRO A 141 9.54 2.78 21.57
C PRO A 141 10.17 3.04 20.21
N ASP A 142 11.48 3.40 20.16
CA ASP A 142 12.20 3.66 18.91
C ASP A 142 12.17 2.43 17.99
N LYS A 143 12.42 1.25 18.55
CA LYS A 143 12.41 -0.01 17.80
C LYS A 143 11.03 -0.29 17.21
N LYS A 144 9.96 -0.09 17.99
CA LYS A 144 8.57 -0.26 17.51
C LYS A 144 8.24 0.72 16.37
N GLN A 145 8.65 1.97 16.49
CA GLN A 145 8.40 3.00 15.49
C GLN A 145 9.16 2.70 14.19
N ILE A 146 10.45 2.33 14.28
CA ILE A 146 11.24 1.97 13.10
C ILE A 146 10.67 0.74 12.41
N SER A 147 10.33 -0.31 13.17
CA SER A 147 9.71 -1.52 12.59
C SER A 147 8.39 -1.21 11.89
N PHE A 148 7.56 -0.34 12.47
CA PHE A 148 6.31 0.09 11.86
C PHE A 148 6.55 0.79 10.51
N PHE A 149 7.39 1.81 10.49
CA PHE A 149 7.67 2.55 9.26
C PHE A 149 8.39 1.70 8.20
N THR A 150 9.32 0.82 8.63
CA THR A 150 9.96 -0.13 7.71
C THR A 150 8.93 -1.02 7.05
N LYS A 151 7.96 -1.53 7.81
CA LYS A 151 6.86 -2.32 7.26
C LYS A 151 6.03 -1.52 6.26
N GLN A 152 5.69 -0.26 6.57
CA GLN A 152 4.97 0.59 5.62
C GLN A 152 5.75 0.79 4.32
N MET A 153 7.07 1.01 4.41
CA MET A 153 7.92 1.13 3.21
C MET A 153 7.98 -0.16 2.41
N VAL A 154 8.14 -1.29 3.07
CA VAL A 154 8.12 -2.62 2.44
C VAL A 154 6.77 -2.85 1.75
N ASP A 155 5.66 -2.58 2.42
CA ASP A 155 4.31 -2.74 1.86
C ASP A 155 4.07 -1.80 0.68
N PHE A 156 4.60 -0.57 0.72
CA PHE A 156 4.52 0.36 -0.41
C PHE A 156 5.20 -0.20 -1.67
N PHE A 157 6.35 -0.87 -1.53
CA PHE A 157 7.05 -1.50 -2.65
C PHE A 157 6.54 -2.89 -3.03
N SER A 158 5.38 -3.29 -2.51
CA SER A 158 4.74 -4.54 -2.94
C SER A 158 4.50 -4.55 -4.45
N PRO A 159 4.82 -5.63 -5.17
CA PRO A 159 4.56 -5.73 -6.61
C PRO A 159 3.06 -5.62 -6.96
N THR A 160 2.18 -5.82 -6.01
CA THR A 160 0.74 -5.61 -6.18
C THR A 160 0.34 -4.14 -6.36
N ASN A 161 1.21 -3.21 -6.00
CA ASN A 161 0.94 -1.76 -6.09
C ASN A 161 1.32 -1.15 -7.44
N PHE A 162 1.94 -1.91 -8.33
CA PHE A 162 2.44 -1.39 -9.61
C PHE A 162 1.81 -2.15 -10.78
N LEU A 163 1.27 -1.41 -11.74
CA LEU A 163 0.62 -2.00 -12.91
C LEU A 163 1.49 -3.04 -13.61
N GLY A 164 2.77 -2.75 -13.85
CA GLY A 164 3.68 -3.63 -14.59
C GLY A 164 4.02 -4.95 -13.88
N THR A 165 3.74 -5.06 -12.60
CA THR A 165 4.04 -6.26 -11.80
C THR A 165 2.82 -6.89 -11.15
N ASN A 166 1.64 -6.28 -11.26
CA ASN A 166 0.38 -6.83 -10.73
C ASN A 166 -0.42 -7.53 -11.85
N PRO A 167 -0.52 -8.88 -11.85
CA PRO A 167 -1.21 -9.62 -12.89
C PRO A 167 -2.72 -9.32 -12.94
N GLU A 168 -3.35 -9.04 -11.79
CA GLU A 168 -4.77 -8.71 -11.71
C GLU A 168 -5.04 -7.34 -12.37
N ALA A 169 -4.20 -6.34 -12.07
CA ALA A 169 -4.31 -5.01 -12.66
C ALA A 169 -4.01 -5.04 -14.18
N ILE A 170 -3.03 -5.83 -14.62
CA ILE A 170 -2.73 -6.01 -16.05
C ILE A 170 -3.92 -6.64 -16.76
N LYS A 171 -4.48 -7.71 -16.20
CA LYS A 171 -5.64 -8.40 -16.76
C LYS A 171 -6.83 -7.44 -16.88
N GLU A 172 -7.16 -6.73 -15.80
CA GLU A 172 -8.25 -5.75 -15.82
C GLU A 172 -8.04 -4.64 -16.86
N ALA A 173 -6.80 -4.14 -16.98
CA ALA A 173 -6.47 -3.15 -18.02
C ALA A 173 -6.68 -3.69 -19.44
N ILE A 174 -6.33 -4.95 -19.69
CA ILE A 174 -6.55 -5.60 -20.99
C ILE A 174 -8.04 -5.83 -21.24
N ASP A 175 -8.75 -6.43 -20.27
CA ASP A 175 -10.17 -6.79 -20.39
C ASP A 175 -11.05 -5.54 -20.60
N THR A 176 -10.67 -4.42 -19.99
CA THR A 176 -11.37 -3.13 -20.12
C THR A 176 -10.80 -2.22 -21.22
N LYS A 177 -9.86 -2.71 -22.05
CA LYS A 177 -9.17 -1.92 -23.10
C LYS A 177 -8.58 -0.60 -22.57
N GLY A 178 -8.05 -0.63 -21.37
CA GLY A 178 -7.45 0.52 -20.70
C GLY A 178 -8.44 1.42 -19.94
N LYS A 179 -9.75 1.17 -20.00
CA LYS A 179 -10.74 2.00 -19.29
C LYS A 179 -10.50 2.02 -17.80
N SER A 180 -10.17 0.89 -17.17
CA SER A 180 -9.86 0.82 -15.74
C SER A 180 -8.71 1.75 -15.33
N LEU A 181 -7.72 1.94 -16.20
CA LEU A 181 -6.58 2.85 -15.96
C LEU A 181 -7.03 4.31 -16.08
N VAL A 182 -7.90 4.63 -17.03
CA VAL A 182 -8.47 5.97 -17.17
C VAL A 182 -9.27 6.32 -15.92
N ASP A 183 -10.19 5.45 -15.51
CA ASP A 183 -11.06 5.67 -14.35
C ASP A 183 -10.24 5.82 -13.07
N GLY A 184 -9.21 4.97 -12.87
CA GLY A 184 -8.31 5.06 -11.72
C GLY A 184 -7.49 6.35 -11.69
N LEU A 185 -6.95 6.77 -12.83
CA LEU A 185 -6.19 8.01 -12.93
C LEU A 185 -7.10 9.26 -12.76
N GLU A 186 -8.34 9.20 -13.24
CA GLU A 186 -9.32 10.25 -13.04
C GLU A 186 -9.67 10.44 -11.56
N ASN A 187 -9.90 9.34 -10.84
CA ASN A 187 -10.13 9.37 -9.40
C ASN A 187 -8.93 9.98 -8.65
N LEU A 188 -7.71 9.56 -8.98
CA LEU A 188 -6.50 10.10 -8.38
C LEU A 188 -6.36 11.62 -8.62
N VAL A 189 -6.58 12.07 -9.85
CA VAL A 189 -6.52 13.50 -10.20
C VAL A 189 -7.57 14.30 -9.45
N ASN A 190 -8.80 13.80 -9.39
CA ASN A 190 -9.89 14.45 -8.67
C ASN A 190 -9.60 14.55 -7.15
N ASP A 191 -9.05 13.50 -6.54
CA ASP A 191 -8.66 13.51 -5.13
C ASP A 191 -7.57 14.56 -4.85
N LEU A 192 -6.56 14.65 -5.73
CA LEU A 192 -5.49 15.64 -5.60
C LEU A 192 -5.99 17.07 -5.83
N GLU A 193 -6.84 17.30 -6.82
CA GLU A 193 -7.41 18.61 -7.10
C GLU A 193 -8.34 19.10 -5.98
N LYS A 194 -9.14 18.18 -5.39
CA LYS A 194 -10.02 18.47 -4.26
C LYS A 194 -9.24 18.84 -2.99
N ASN A 195 -8.03 18.33 -2.84
CA ASN A 195 -7.21 18.47 -1.63
C ASN A 195 -5.91 19.29 -1.85
N ASP A 196 -5.93 20.27 -2.76
CA ASP A 196 -4.81 21.20 -3.01
C ASP A 196 -3.45 20.52 -3.27
N GLY A 197 -3.48 19.38 -3.97
CA GLY A 197 -2.31 18.58 -4.31
C GLY A 197 -1.87 17.59 -3.23
N GLU A 198 -2.62 17.46 -2.14
CA GLU A 198 -2.42 16.41 -1.16
C GLU A 198 -3.20 15.14 -1.52
N LEU A 199 -2.55 13.97 -1.39
CA LEU A 199 -3.21 12.72 -1.63
C LEU A 199 -4.07 12.31 -0.41
N ASN A 200 -5.31 12.76 -0.43
CA ASN A 200 -6.34 12.32 0.50
C ASN A 200 -7.41 11.56 -0.30
N VAL A 201 -7.36 10.24 -0.21
CA VAL A 201 -8.23 9.37 -1.01
C VAL A 201 -9.65 9.40 -0.45
N SER A 202 -10.61 9.76 -1.30
CA SER A 202 -12.04 9.74 -0.95
C SER A 202 -12.52 8.29 -0.83
N LEU A 203 -12.77 7.84 0.41
CA LEU A 203 -13.24 6.48 0.71
C LEU A 203 -14.75 6.39 0.86
N THR A 204 -15.42 7.53 0.98
CA THR A 204 -16.86 7.64 1.21
C THR A 204 -17.45 8.72 0.32
N ASP A 205 -18.74 8.61 0.06
CA ASP A 205 -19.51 9.68 -0.54
C ASP A 205 -19.90 10.66 0.59
N ASP A 206 -19.15 11.76 0.71
CA ASP A 206 -19.36 12.76 1.78
C ASP A 206 -20.73 13.43 1.65
N ASP A 207 -21.28 13.53 0.44
CA ASP A 207 -22.59 14.15 0.18
C ASP A 207 -23.76 13.25 0.63
N ALA A 208 -23.51 11.95 0.83
CA ALA A 208 -24.49 11.01 1.35
C ALA A 208 -24.78 11.21 2.86
N PHE A 209 -23.93 11.97 3.56
CA PHE A 209 -23.99 12.11 5.02
C PHE A 209 -24.22 13.56 5.44
N GLU A 210 -25.25 13.76 6.28
CA GLU A 210 -25.56 15.05 6.89
C GLU A 210 -25.62 14.88 8.42
N VAL A 211 -24.70 15.58 9.13
CA VAL A 211 -24.57 15.50 10.58
C VAL A 211 -25.87 15.97 11.26
N GLY A 212 -26.36 15.15 12.18
CA GLY A 212 -27.62 15.40 12.90
C GLY A 212 -28.87 14.99 12.13
N LYS A 213 -28.78 14.56 10.88
CA LYS A 213 -29.91 14.14 10.04
C LYS A 213 -29.89 12.63 9.74
N ASN A 214 -28.83 12.12 9.20
CA ASN A 214 -28.64 10.69 8.91
C ASN A 214 -27.39 10.07 9.55
N ILE A 215 -26.47 10.90 10.07
CA ILE A 215 -25.37 10.48 10.95
C ILE A 215 -25.33 11.34 12.20
N ALA A 216 -24.66 10.85 13.26
CA ALA A 216 -24.46 11.53 14.53
C ALA A 216 -25.76 12.02 15.20
N GLN A 217 -26.85 11.27 15.06
CA GLN A 217 -28.16 11.61 15.63
C GLN A 217 -28.29 11.32 17.13
N SER A 218 -27.41 10.46 17.67
CA SER A 218 -27.43 10.10 19.07
C SER A 218 -27.03 11.27 19.96
N LYS A 219 -27.84 11.61 20.96
CA LYS A 219 -27.44 12.59 21.95
C LYS A 219 -26.32 12.06 22.82
N GLY A 220 -25.29 12.86 23.01
CA GLY A 220 -24.12 12.53 23.82
C GLY A 220 -23.53 13.76 24.49
N SER A 221 -22.57 13.52 25.37
CA SER A 221 -21.80 14.57 26.03
C SER A 221 -20.32 14.22 26.02
N VAL A 222 -19.47 15.21 25.79
CA VAL A 222 -18.01 15.05 25.97
C VAL A 222 -17.74 15.00 27.47
N ILE A 223 -17.13 13.92 27.95
CA ILE A 223 -16.78 13.74 29.36
C ILE A 223 -15.31 13.95 29.65
N PHE A 224 -14.48 13.88 28.63
CA PHE A 224 -13.05 14.16 28.69
C PHE A 224 -12.55 14.65 27.34
N GLN A 225 -11.63 15.62 27.37
CA GLN A 225 -10.96 16.15 26.18
C GLN A 225 -9.52 16.49 26.50
N ASN A 226 -8.60 16.15 25.60
CA ASN A 226 -7.23 16.64 25.58
C ASN A 226 -6.82 16.96 24.14
N GLU A 227 -5.54 17.26 23.91
CA GLU A 227 -5.02 17.60 22.58
C GLU A 227 -5.05 16.42 21.59
N LEU A 228 -5.18 15.17 22.06
CA LEU A 228 -5.10 13.97 21.24
C LEU A 228 -6.47 13.32 20.98
N PHE A 229 -7.40 13.39 21.92
CA PHE A 229 -8.71 12.72 21.77
C PHE A 229 -9.83 13.34 22.62
N ASN A 230 -11.06 13.07 22.18
CA ASN A 230 -12.27 13.37 22.92
C ASN A 230 -12.96 12.06 23.35
N LEU A 231 -13.41 11.97 24.58
CA LEU A 231 -14.20 10.85 25.10
C LEU A 231 -15.65 11.27 25.21
N PHE A 232 -16.55 10.54 24.53
CA PHE A 232 -17.97 10.80 24.51
C PHE A 232 -18.75 9.75 25.29
N ILE A 233 -19.79 10.17 26.02
CA ILE A 233 -20.89 9.30 26.46
C ILE A 233 -22.06 9.54 25.51
N MET A 234 -22.58 8.48 24.89
CA MET A 234 -23.74 8.52 24.02
C MET A 234 -24.94 7.86 24.71
N ASN A 235 -26.12 8.43 24.54
CA ASN A 235 -27.37 7.84 25.03
C ASN A 235 -27.81 6.72 24.08
N LEU A 236 -28.02 5.52 24.62
CA LEU A 236 -28.50 4.38 23.84
C LEU A 236 -30.02 4.47 23.69
N TYR A 237 -30.51 4.35 22.44
CA TYR A 237 -31.95 4.38 22.14
C TYR A 237 -32.69 3.07 22.41
N GLN A 238 -32.00 1.97 22.71
CA GLN A 238 -32.60 0.65 22.90
C GLN A 238 -32.69 0.27 24.37
N LYS A 239 -33.92 -0.17 24.79
CA LYS A 239 -34.20 -0.59 26.16
C LYS A 239 -33.53 -1.90 26.62
N ASN A 240 -32.96 -2.68 25.72
CA ASN A 240 -32.33 -3.99 25.99
C ASN A 240 -30.90 -4.04 25.57
N VAL A 241 -30.02 -3.21 26.13
CA VAL A 241 -28.62 -3.22 25.81
C VAL A 241 -27.78 -3.55 27.04
N ILE A 242 -26.78 -4.36 26.76
CA ILE A 242 -25.72 -4.85 27.65
C ILE A 242 -25.28 -3.81 28.69
N ARG A 243 -25.10 -4.25 29.90
CA ARG A 243 -24.79 -3.47 31.13
C ARG A 243 -23.50 -2.63 31.11
N TYR A 244 -22.78 -2.53 29.97
CA TYR A 244 -21.54 -1.82 29.89
C TYR A 244 -21.61 -0.66 28.89
N PRO A 245 -21.23 0.57 29.26
CA PRO A 245 -21.16 1.68 28.32
C PRO A 245 -20.06 1.40 27.27
N TYR A 246 -20.43 1.58 26.00
CA TYR A 246 -19.42 1.60 24.92
C TYR A 246 -18.76 2.97 24.90
N TYR A 247 -17.43 3.00 24.97
CA TYR A 247 -16.64 4.20 24.78
C TYR A 247 -16.18 4.24 23.32
N CYS A 248 -16.49 5.32 22.61
CA CYS A 248 -15.95 5.58 21.29
C CYS A 248 -14.83 6.62 21.43
N LEU A 249 -13.62 6.24 21.03
CA LEU A 249 -12.50 7.16 20.91
C LEU A 249 -12.47 7.65 19.47
N LEU A 250 -12.65 8.95 19.25
CA LEU A 250 -12.46 9.63 17.98
C LEU A 250 -11.17 10.43 18.08
N TYR A 251 -10.26 10.18 17.12
CA TYR A 251 -9.02 10.94 16.93
C TYR A 251 -9.30 12.21 16.15
#